data_d68e92b048384da257ee5a112a3f5849
#
_entry.id   d68e92b048384da257ee5a112a3f5849
#
_cell.length_a   1.000
_cell.length_b   1.000
_cell.length_c   1.000
_cell.angle_alpha   90.00
_cell.angle_beta   90.00
_cell.angle_gamma   90.00
#
_symmetry.space_group_name_H-M   'P 1'
#
loop_
_entity.id
_entity.type
_entity.pdbx_description
1 polymer ?
#
loop_
_entity_poly.entity_id
_entity_poly.type
_entity_poly.pdbx_seq_one_letter_code
_entity_poly.pdbx_strand_id
1 'polypeptide(L)'
;GYTALKYSIIPPIKPIESPENTKKHVERFAAVREKIGSGIDLAIDFHGRVSPATAQRLCEELKPYTPFFIEEPCLPENVDCMVNIARSTSIPIAAGERLFGKWQYRELIEKQAVSVVQPDICHCGGIFEGRKIAVMSEMYYGTIAPHNPLGPISLAACIQLDACTPNFLIQEHPGNPDKSDLGVGYIKEPFVIKDGYIEVSDKPGLGVELDDDALKDKIYDGKWTTPRQYFEDGSNADW
;
A
#
# COMPACT_ATOMS: atom_id res chain seq x y z
N GLY A 1 -17.55 6.90 4.38
CA GLY A 1 -17.36 7.73 3.20
C GLY A 1 -16.07 7.45 2.44
N TYR A 2 -15.46 6.23 2.54
CA TYR A 2 -14.28 5.89 1.72
C TYR A 2 -14.63 5.83 0.24
N THR A 3 -13.71 6.32 -0.59
CA THR A 3 -13.82 6.30 -2.06
C THR A 3 -12.98 5.19 -2.70
N ALA A 4 -12.09 4.57 -1.93
CA ALA A 4 -11.26 3.46 -2.38
C ALA A 4 -11.06 2.42 -1.27
N LEU A 5 -10.82 1.19 -1.68
CA LEU A 5 -10.48 0.05 -0.83
C LEU A 5 -9.28 -0.69 -1.43
N LYS A 6 -8.43 -1.23 -0.56
CA LYS A 6 -7.35 -2.15 -0.93
C LYS A 6 -7.38 -3.37 -0.03
N TYR A 7 -7.06 -4.53 -0.56
CA TYR A 7 -6.84 -5.73 0.24
C TYR A 7 -5.73 -6.59 -0.35
N SER A 8 -5.09 -7.38 0.50
CA SER A 8 -4.01 -8.28 0.08
C SER A 8 -4.56 -9.57 -0.52
N ILE A 9 -3.78 -10.18 -1.42
CA ILE A 9 -4.11 -11.47 -2.01
C ILE A 9 -4.02 -12.57 -0.95
N ILE A 10 -5.16 -13.09 -0.54
CA ILE A 10 -5.31 -14.17 0.44
C ILE A 10 -6.32 -15.22 -0.07
N PRO A 11 -6.15 -16.51 0.24
CA PRO A 11 -5.08 -17.13 1.03
C PRO A 11 -3.71 -17.02 0.37
N PRO A 12 -2.63 -17.50 1.01
CA PRO A 12 -1.30 -17.53 0.42
C PRO A 12 -1.31 -18.18 -0.96
N ILE A 13 -0.58 -17.60 -1.90
CA ILE A 13 -0.49 -18.03 -3.30
C ILE A 13 0.94 -18.49 -3.59
N LYS A 14 1.09 -19.58 -4.35
CA LYS A 14 2.40 -20.08 -4.76
C LYS A 14 3.00 -19.21 -5.88
N PRO A 15 4.33 -19.12 -6.00
CA PRO A 15 4.97 -18.36 -7.10
C PRO A 15 4.45 -18.78 -8.48
N ILE A 16 4.28 -20.10 -8.71
CA ILE A 16 3.58 -20.65 -9.87
C ILE A 16 2.36 -21.37 -9.36
N GLU A 17 1.19 -20.83 -9.68
CA GLU A 17 -0.07 -21.33 -9.14
C GLU A 17 -0.89 -22.08 -10.18
N SER A 18 -1.76 -22.98 -9.72
CA SER A 18 -2.70 -23.69 -10.57
C SER A 18 -3.76 -22.74 -11.17
N PRO A 19 -4.31 -23.06 -12.34
CA PRO A 19 -5.41 -22.30 -12.91
C PRO A 19 -6.65 -22.22 -11.98
N GLU A 20 -6.91 -23.27 -11.22
CA GLU A 20 -8.03 -23.32 -10.27
C GLU A 20 -7.83 -22.32 -9.13
N ASN A 21 -6.62 -22.25 -8.55
CA ASN A 21 -6.35 -21.33 -7.45
C ASN A 21 -6.26 -19.88 -7.91
N THR A 22 -5.66 -19.59 -9.08
CA THR A 22 -5.73 -18.24 -9.67
C THR A 22 -7.18 -17.80 -9.87
N LYS A 23 -8.05 -18.68 -10.37
CA LYS A 23 -9.47 -18.40 -10.55
C LYS A 23 -10.16 -18.02 -9.22
N LYS A 24 -9.84 -18.70 -8.10
CA LYS A 24 -10.39 -18.34 -6.77
C LYS A 24 -10.05 -16.91 -6.35
N HIS A 25 -8.83 -16.45 -6.63
CA HIS A 25 -8.44 -15.05 -6.32
C HIS A 25 -9.18 -14.06 -7.21
N VAL A 26 -9.35 -14.36 -8.49
CA VAL A 26 -10.11 -13.53 -9.43
C VAL A 26 -11.59 -13.47 -9.03
N GLU A 27 -12.21 -14.61 -8.71
CA GLU A 27 -13.61 -14.68 -8.26
C GLU A 27 -13.82 -13.86 -6.97
N ARG A 28 -12.86 -13.89 -6.04
CA ARG A 28 -12.92 -13.05 -4.83
C ARG A 28 -12.91 -11.57 -5.18
N PHE A 29 -11.99 -11.14 -6.06
CA PHE A 29 -11.95 -9.75 -6.51
C PHE A 29 -13.26 -9.35 -7.20
N ALA A 30 -13.76 -10.20 -8.07
CA ALA A 30 -15.03 -10.01 -8.77
C ALA A 30 -16.21 -9.83 -7.78
N ALA A 31 -16.29 -10.70 -6.76
CA ALA A 31 -17.34 -10.62 -5.75
C ALA A 31 -17.27 -9.32 -4.92
N VAL A 32 -16.07 -8.86 -4.56
CA VAL A 32 -15.90 -7.57 -3.88
C VAL A 32 -16.32 -6.44 -4.81
N ARG A 33 -15.87 -6.43 -6.05
CA ARG A 33 -16.24 -5.43 -7.06
C ARG A 33 -17.75 -5.38 -7.28
N GLU A 34 -18.40 -6.52 -7.41
CA GLU A 34 -19.86 -6.60 -7.54
C GLU A 34 -20.57 -5.99 -6.33
N LYS A 35 -20.08 -6.29 -5.12
CA LYS A 35 -20.68 -5.81 -3.87
C LYS A 35 -20.56 -4.30 -3.69
N ILE A 36 -19.41 -3.71 -4.02
CA ILE A 36 -19.15 -2.28 -3.82
C ILE A 36 -19.59 -1.42 -5.02
N GLY A 37 -19.84 -2.03 -6.18
CA GLY A 37 -20.17 -1.31 -7.42
C GLY A 37 -18.95 -0.63 -8.05
N SER A 38 -19.19 0.16 -9.11
CA SER A 38 -18.15 0.89 -9.86
C SER A 38 -17.80 2.26 -9.26
N GLY A 39 -18.52 2.71 -8.25
CA GLY A 39 -18.33 4.03 -7.63
C GLY A 39 -17.25 4.06 -6.53
N ILE A 40 -16.69 2.91 -6.19
CA ILE A 40 -15.60 2.77 -5.22
C ILE A 40 -14.39 2.16 -5.94
N ASP A 41 -13.24 2.80 -5.84
CA ASP A 41 -12.00 2.25 -6.38
C ASP A 41 -11.56 1.03 -5.59
N LEU A 42 -11.06 0.00 -6.29
CA LEU A 42 -10.64 -1.25 -5.68
C LEU A 42 -9.24 -1.63 -6.14
N ALA A 43 -8.29 -1.62 -5.23
CA ALA A 43 -6.94 -2.09 -5.44
C ALA A 43 -6.70 -3.47 -4.81
N ILE A 44 -5.70 -4.18 -5.30
CA ILE A 44 -5.26 -5.46 -4.75
C ILE A 44 -3.75 -5.49 -4.63
N ASP A 45 -3.27 -5.97 -3.50
CA ASP A 45 -1.86 -6.10 -3.20
C ASP A 45 -1.43 -7.58 -3.24
N PHE A 46 -0.41 -7.87 -4.05
CA PHE A 46 0.14 -9.23 -4.18
C PHE A 46 1.30 -9.48 -3.21
N HIS A 47 1.80 -8.45 -2.53
CA HIS A 47 2.95 -8.53 -1.61
C HIS A 47 4.19 -9.22 -2.20
N GLY A 48 4.41 -9.14 -3.50
CA GLY A 48 5.52 -9.81 -4.17
C GLY A 48 5.48 -11.35 -4.15
N ARG A 49 4.37 -11.95 -3.71
CA ARG A 49 4.25 -13.40 -3.45
C ARG A 49 4.21 -14.27 -4.70
N VAL A 50 3.95 -13.70 -5.86
CA VAL A 50 3.79 -14.44 -7.10
C VAL A 50 4.98 -14.27 -8.02
N SER A 51 5.23 -15.25 -8.90
CA SER A 51 6.21 -15.07 -9.98
C SER A 51 5.71 -14.05 -11.01
N PRO A 52 6.60 -13.40 -11.77
CA PRO A 52 6.21 -12.50 -12.84
C PRO A 52 5.20 -13.12 -13.83
N ALA A 53 5.35 -14.41 -14.15
CA ALA A 53 4.44 -15.11 -15.05
C ALA A 53 3.04 -15.27 -14.45
N THR A 54 2.94 -15.59 -13.16
CA THR A 54 1.65 -15.67 -12.46
C THR A 54 1.03 -14.29 -12.32
N ALA A 55 1.83 -13.26 -12.04
CA ALA A 55 1.36 -11.86 -11.98
C ALA A 55 0.76 -11.40 -13.31
N GLN A 56 1.43 -11.65 -14.44
CA GLN A 56 0.90 -11.31 -15.77
C GLN A 56 -0.44 -12.00 -16.05
N ARG A 57 -0.57 -13.28 -15.73
CA ARG A 57 -1.83 -14.01 -15.88
C ARG A 57 -2.94 -13.42 -14.99
N LEU A 58 -2.63 -13.11 -13.73
CA LEU A 58 -3.60 -12.48 -12.84
C LEU A 58 -4.01 -11.08 -13.34
N CYS A 59 -3.08 -10.30 -13.88
CA CYS A 59 -3.40 -9.01 -14.49
C CYS A 59 -4.41 -9.14 -15.64
N GLU A 60 -4.24 -10.15 -16.52
CA GLU A 60 -5.16 -10.40 -17.61
C GLU A 60 -6.55 -10.81 -17.10
N GLU A 61 -6.61 -11.74 -16.14
CA GLU A 61 -7.85 -12.26 -15.57
C GLU A 61 -8.59 -11.23 -14.71
N LEU A 62 -7.88 -10.29 -14.04
CA LEU A 62 -8.45 -9.22 -13.23
C LEU A 62 -8.91 -8.01 -14.05
N LYS A 63 -8.38 -7.81 -15.25
CA LYS A 63 -8.65 -6.65 -16.10
C LYS A 63 -10.15 -6.35 -16.30
N PRO A 64 -11.05 -7.33 -16.50
CA PRO A 64 -12.48 -7.09 -16.66
C PRO A 64 -13.15 -6.42 -15.45
N TYR A 65 -12.54 -6.53 -14.28
CA TYR A 65 -13.05 -6.00 -13.01
C TYR A 65 -12.46 -4.64 -12.64
N THR A 66 -11.67 -4.05 -13.54
CA THR A 66 -11.12 -2.69 -13.43
C THR A 66 -10.45 -2.40 -12.09
N PRO A 67 -9.34 -3.10 -11.74
CA PRO A 67 -8.55 -2.75 -10.55
C PRO A 67 -8.06 -1.30 -10.64
N PHE A 68 -8.11 -0.57 -9.53
CA PHE A 68 -7.54 0.77 -9.43
C PHE A 68 -6.03 0.74 -9.66
N PHE A 69 -5.36 -0.18 -8.98
CA PHE A 69 -4.00 -0.61 -9.27
C PHE A 69 -3.74 -2.02 -8.71
N ILE A 70 -2.67 -2.65 -9.18
CA ILE A 70 -2.10 -3.86 -8.58
C ILE A 70 -0.79 -3.47 -7.92
N GLU A 71 -0.70 -3.72 -6.61
CA GLU A 71 0.46 -3.43 -5.78
C GLU A 71 1.36 -4.65 -5.71
N GLU A 72 2.68 -4.40 -5.69
CA GLU A 72 3.73 -5.41 -5.58
C GLU A 72 3.48 -6.68 -6.41
N PRO A 73 3.31 -6.58 -7.75
CA PRO A 73 3.04 -7.76 -8.58
C PRO A 73 4.20 -8.75 -8.62
N CYS A 74 5.39 -8.36 -8.18
CA CYS A 74 6.57 -9.19 -7.92
C CYS A 74 7.48 -8.46 -6.93
N LEU A 75 8.46 -9.17 -6.39
CA LEU A 75 9.50 -8.59 -5.51
C LEU A 75 10.30 -7.51 -6.27
N PRO A 76 10.73 -6.44 -5.58
CA PRO A 76 11.38 -5.28 -6.21
C PRO A 76 12.84 -5.48 -6.58
N GLU A 77 13.48 -6.59 -6.18
CA GLU A 77 14.90 -6.86 -6.40
C GLU A 77 15.28 -6.96 -7.88
N ASN A 78 14.31 -7.27 -8.75
CA ASN A 78 14.50 -7.28 -10.19
C ASN A 78 13.48 -6.35 -10.86
N VAL A 79 13.88 -5.09 -11.04
CA VAL A 79 13.03 -4.05 -11.63
C VAL A 79 12.60 -4.40 -13.06
N ASP A 80 13.42 -5.10 -13.85
CA ASP A 80 13.07 -5.50 -15.21
C ASP A 80 11.88 -6.47 -15.26
N CYS A 81 11.72 -7.32 -14.24
CA CYS A 81 10.52 -8.16 -14.12
C CYS A 81 9.27 -7.31 -13.93
N MET A 82 9.33 -6.29 -13.07
CA MET A 82 8.20 -5.37 -12.84
C MET A 82 7.90 -4.55 -14.10
N VAL A 83 8.90 -4.07 -14.81
CA VAL A 83 8.76 -3.40 -16.12
C VAL A 83 8.01 -4.28 -17.12
N ASN A 84 8.37 -5.58 -17.19
CA ASN A 84 7.72 -6.52 -18.11
C ASN A 84 6.25 -6.76 -17.73
N ILE A 85 5.93 -6.82 -16.44
CA ILE A 85 4.54 -6.91 -15.97
C ILE A 85 3.79 -5.63 -16.34
N ALA A 86 4.32 -4.46 -16.00
CA ALA A 86 3.69 -3.17 -16.29
C ALA A 86 3.38 -2.99 -17.79
N ARG A 87 4.28 -3.43 -18.67
CA ARG A 87 4.09 -3.37 -20.12
C ARG A 87 3.09 -4.39 -20.67
N SER A 88 2.78 -5.44 -19.91
CA SER A 88 1.84 -6.49 -20.33
C SER A 88 0.38 -6.18 -20.01
N THR A 89 0.10 -5.13 -19.24
CA THR A 89 -1.24 -4.78 -18.81
C THR A 89 -1.54 -3.29 -18.94
N SER A 90 -2.83 -2.94 -18.99
CA SER A 90 -3.29 -1.56 -18.85
C SER A 90 -3.70 -1.20 -17.42
N ILE A 91 -3.63 -2.15 -16.49
CA ILE A 91 -3.89 -1.89 -15.07
C ILE A 91 -2.67 -1.14 -14.51
N PRO A 92 -2.83 -0.01 -13.81
CA PRO A 92 -1.72 0.65 -13.13
C PRO A 92 -1.01 -0.29 -12.17
N ILE A 93 0.32 -0.28 -12.19
CA ILE A 93 1.15 -1.03 -11.24
C ILE A 93 1.62 -0.08 -10.14
N ALA A 94 1.61 -0.56 -8.91
CA ALA A 94 2.06 0.16 -7.73
C ALA A 94 3.14 -0.63 -6.99
N ALA A 95 4.15 0.06 -6.45
CA ALA A 95 5.14 -0.51 -5.54
C ALA A 95 5.95 0.59 -4.85
N GLY A 96 6.68 0.22 -3.79
CA GLY A 96 7.61 1.13 -3.14
C GLY A 96 7.85 0.87 -1.65
N GLU A 97 6.98 0.17 -0.95
CA GLU A 97 7.08 -0.05 0.49
C GLU A 97 8.38 -0.74 0.93
N ARG A 98 8.95 -1.59 0.07
CA ARG A 98 10.17 -2.36 0.32
C ARG A 98 11.45 -1.63 -0.10
N LEU A 99 11.37 -0.35 -0.50
CA LEU A 99 12.49 0.45 -0.96
C LEU A 99 12.87 1.51 0.08
N PHE A 100 14.19 1.73 0.23
CA PHE A 100 14.76 2.63 1.23
C PHE A 100 15.57 3.73 0.57
N GLY A 101 15.16 4.99 0.78
CA GLY A 101 15.80 6.16 0.20
C GLY A 101 15.66 6.26 -1.33
N LYS A 102 15.71 7.47 -1.85
CA LYS A 102 15.48 7.77 -3.28
C LYS A 102 16.34 6.97 -4.26
N TRP A 103 17.51 6.50 -3.83
CA TRP A 103 18.45 5.79 -4.72
C TRP A 103 17.90 4.44 -5.18
N GLN A 104 17.12 3.75 -4.33
CA GLN A 104 16.47 2.50 -4.71
C GLN A 104 15.24 2.73 -5.59
N TYR A 105 14.55 3.85 -5.42
CA TYR A 105 13.43 4.21 -6.30
C TYR A 105 13.85 4.65 -7.70
N ARG A 106 15.11 5.06 -7.89
CA ARG A 106 15.57 5.63 -9.16
C ARG A 106 15.27 4.72 -10.34
N GLU A 107 15.72 3.48 -10.29
CA GLU A 107 15.56 2.54 -11.41
C GLU A 107 14.09 2.20 -11.68
N LEU A 108 13.29 2.02 -10.59
CA LEU A 108 11.86 1.78 -10.68
C LEU A 108 11.13 2.90 -11.43
N ILE A 109 11.47 4.14 -11.14
CA ILE A 109 10.85 5.34 -11.72
C ILE A 109 11.37 5.58 -13.16
N GLU A 110 12.69 5.60 -13.36
CA GLU A 110 13.31 5.86 -14.67
C GLU A 110 12.87 4.85 -15.75
N LYS A 111 12.71 3.58 -15.36
CA LYS A 111 12.22 2.53 -16.27
C LYS A 111 10.70 2.51 -16.41
N GLN A 112 9.99 3.38 -15.67
CA GLN A 112 8.52 3.44 -15.63
C GLN A 112 7.89 2.07 -15.31
N ALA A 113 8.47 1.38 -14.34
CA ALA A 113 8.00 0.08 -13.88
C ALA A 113 6.68 0.16 -13.10
N VAL A 114 6.33 1.35 -12.62
CA VAL A 114 5.12 1.62 -11.85
C VAL A 114 4.47 2.94 -12.28
N SER A 115 3.16 3.02 -12.14
CA SER A 115 2.37 4.24 -12.30
C SER A 115 2.09 4.91 -10.95
N VAL A 116 2.13 4.12 -9.87
CA VAL A 116 1.88 4.58 -8.49
C VAL A 116 3.10 4.20 -7.65
N VAL A 117 3.77 5.19 -7.08
CA VAL A 117 4.91 4.98 -6.19
C VAL A 117 4.44 5.09 -4.75
N GLN A 118 4.77 4.09 -3.92
CA GLN A 118 4.28 3.93 -2.56
C GLN A 118 5.41 3.97 -1.52
N PRO A 119 6.01 5.16 -1.30
CA PRO A 119 7.05 5.26 -0.27
C PRO A 119 6.43 5.13 1.12
N ASP A 120 7.01 4.30 1.96
CA ASP A 120 6.72 4.32 3.38
C ASP A 120 7.57 5.40 4.06
N ILE A 121 6.95 6.36 4.70
CA ILE A 121 7.65 7.53 5.28
C ILE A 121 8.55 7.13 6.43
N CYS A 122 8.22 6.05 7.16
CA CYS A 122 9.05 5.51 8.23
C CYS A 122 10.27 4.74 7.70
N HIS A 123 10.22 4.24 6.46
CA HIS A 123 11.28 3.43 5.83
C HIS A 123 12.11 4.23 4.82
N CYS A 124 11.49 5.09 4.01
CA CYS A 124 12.18 5.76 2.90
C CYS A 124 13.12 6.89 3.32
N GLY A 125 13.11 7.30 4.61
CA GLY A 125 13.97 8.37 5.12
C GLY A 125 13.20 9.65 5.52
N GLY A 126 11.91 9.54 5.81
CA GLY A 126 11.05 10.60 6.30
C GLY A 126 10.48 11.51 5.21
N ILE A 127 9.76 12.55 5.65
CA ILE A 127 9.00 13.46 4.77
C ILE A 127 9.88 14.08 3.68
N PHE A 128 11.09 14.54 4.03
CA PHE A 128 11.98 15.22 3.08
C PHE A 128 12.50 14.28 1.98
N GLU A 129 12.80 13.04 2.31
CA GLU A 129 13.20 12.04 1.30
C GLU A 129 12.00 11.58 0.48
N GLY A 130 10.83 11.35 1.13
CA GLY A 130 9.57 11.05 0.44
C GLY A 130 9.19 12.12 -0.58
N ARG A 131 9.39 13.41 -0.23
CA ARG A 131 9.14 14.52 -1.18
C ARG A 131 10.06 14.48 -2.41
N LYS A 132 11.34 14.10 -2.26
CA LYS A 132 12.26 13.92 -3.39
C LYS A 132 11.81 12.77 -4.29
N ILE A 133 11.37 11.65 -3.70
CA ILE A 133 10.83 10.51 -4.44
C ILE A 133 9.59 10.94 -5.22
N ALA A 134 8.71 11.73 -4.61
CA ALA A 134 7.52 12.27 -5.26
C ALA A 134 7.86 13.13 -6.48
N VAL A 135 8.83 14.04 -6.36
CA VAL A 135 9.30 14.87 -7.49
C VAL A 135 9.90 14.02 -8.60
N MET A 136 10.69 12.99 -8.26
CA MET A 136 11.24 12.07 -9.27
C MET A 136 10.12 11.35 -10.02
N SER A 137 9.09 10.87 -9.33
CA SER A 137 7.94 10.21 -9.92
C SER A 137 7.13 11.14 -10.83
N GLU A 138 6.89 12.39 -10.41
CA GLU A 138 6.15 13.40 -11.16
C GLU A 138 6.76 13.63 -12.56
N MET A 139 8.09 13.61 -12.67
CA MET A 139 8.79 13.80 -13.95
C MET A 139 8.48 12.71 -14.99
N TYR A 140 7.99 11.55 -14.56
CA TYR A 140 7.60 10.41 -15.40
C TYR A 140 6.09 10.14 -15.35
N TYR A 141 5.28 11.15 -14.98
CA TYR A 141 3.81 11.06 -14.85
C TYR A 141 3.34 10.05 -13.80
N GLY A 142 4.20 9.65 -12.87
CA GLY A 142 3.84 8.78 -11.76
C GLY A 142 3.15 9.55 -10.64
N THR A 143 2.24 8.88 -9.96
CA THR A 143 1.54 9.40 -8.77
C THR A 143 2.12 8.81 -7.49
N ILE A 144 1.77 9.42 -6.35
CA ILE A 144 2.20 8.99 -5.02
C ILE A 144 0.99 8.54 -4.21
N ALA A 145 1.10 7.35 -3.62
CA ALA A 145 0.15 6.81 -2.64
C ALA A 145 0.96 6.22 -1.48
N PRO A 146 1.33 6.99 -0.45
CA PRO A 146 2.24 6.53 0.59
C PRO A 146 1.73 5.27 1.29
N HIS A 147 2.61 4.25 1.40
CA HIS A 147 2.36 3.05 2.19
C HIS A 147 2.28 3.41 3.67
N ASN A 148 1.21 3.03 4.33
CA ASN A 148 1.01 3.30 5.75
C ASN A 148 0.11 2.26 6.43
N PRO A 149 0.59 1.03 6.70
CA PRO A 149 -0.08 0.04 7.53
C PRO A 149 0.16 0.30 9.03
N LEU A 150 0.80 1.42 9.35
CA LEU A 150 1.32 1.76 10.66
C LEU A 150 0.31 2.58 11.48
N GLY A 151 0.79 3.17 12.55
CA GLY A 151 -0.05 3.92 13.49
C GLY A 151 -0.18 5.42 13.16
N PRO A 152 -0.79 6.19 14.08
CA PRO A 152 -1.19 7.57 13.84
C PRO A 152 -0.02 8.54 13.62
N ILE A 153 1.18 8.23 14.13
CA ILE A 153 2.35 9.10 13.93
C ILE A 153 2.86 9.00 12.49
N SER A 154 2.87 7.77 11.92
CA SER A 154 3.16 7.57 10.51
C SER A 154 2.12 8.25 9.63
N LEU A 155 0.83 8.08 9.94
CA LEU A 155 -0.25 8.76 9.22
C LEU A 155 -0.09 10.29 9.29
N ALA A 156 0.24 10.86 10.45
CA ALA A 156 0.50 12.28 10.58
C ALA A 156 1.64 12.76 9.67
N ALA A 157 2.72 11.99 9.57
CA ALA A 157 3.84 12.31 8.69
C ALA A 157 3.46 12.18 7.20
N CYS A 158 2.67 11.15 6.83
CA CYS A 158 2.13 10.99 5.48
C CYS A 158 1.28 12.19 5.07
N ILE A 159 0.33 12.62 5.91
CA ILE A 159 -0.55 13.77 5.64
C ILE A 159 0.27 15.04 5.35
N GLN A 160 1.39 15.27 6.03
CA GLN A 160 2.27 16.41 5.75
C GLN A 160 2.96 16.29 4.38
N LEU A 161 3.35 15.09 3.98
CA LEU A 161 3.88 14.84 2.65
C LEU A 161 2.81 15.05 1.59
N ASP A 162 1.62 14.49 1.80
CA ASP A 162 0.50 14.52 0.86
C ASP A 162 0.09 15.95 0.55
N ALA A 163 -0.05 16.79 1.60
CA ALA A 163 -0.43 18.19 1.49
C ALA A 163 0.52 19.05 0.64
N CYS A 164 1.79 18.64 0.49
CA CYS A 164 2.79 19.38 -0.30
C CYS A 164 3.19 18.63 -1.61
N THR A 165 2.45 17.59 -2.00
CA THR A 165 2.80 16.73 -3.14
C THR A 165 1.76 16.86 -4.25
N PRO A 166 2.04 17.60 -5.36
CA PRO A 166 1.06 17.83 -6.42
C PRO A 166 0.58 16.56 -7.13
N ASN A 167 1.42 15.53 -7.20
CA ASN A 167 1.10 14.23 -7.80
C ASN A 167 0.61 13.20 -6.76
N PHE A 168 0.11 13.64 -5.61
CA PHE A 168 -0.55 12.79 -4.62
C PHE A 168 -1.83 12.19 -5.21
N LEU A 169 -2.03 10.89 -4.99
CA LEU A 169 -3.19 10.14 -5.46
C LEU A 169 -4.17 9.85 -4.31
N ILE A 170 -3.69 9.13 -3.30
CA ILE A 170 -4.51 8.66 -2.18
C ILE A 170 -3.60 8.24 -1.01
N GLN A 171 -4.12 8.34 0.23
CA GLN A 171 -3.42 7.89 1.43
C GLN A 171 -3.98 6.57 1.95
N GLU A 172 -3.08 5.62 2.17
CA GLU A 172 -3.39 4.37 2.83
C GLU A 172 -3.49 4.53 4.36
N HIS A 173 -4.43 3.80 4.96
CA HIS A 173 -4.43 3.51 6.39
C HIS A 173 -5.14 2.16 6.66
N PRO A 174 -4.81 1.43 7.75
CA PRO A 174 -5.30 0.07 7.99
C PRO A 174 -6.82 -0.06 8.13
N GLY A 175 -7.50 0.97 8.61
CA GLY A 175 -8.94 0.92 8.88
C GLY A 175 -9.28 0.03 10.08
N ASN A 176 -8.48 0.06 11.14
CA ASN A 176 -8.67 -0.75 12.32
C ASN A 176 -10.04 -0.52 12.98
N PRO A 177 -10.76 -1.59 13.39
CA PRO A 177 -12.07 -1.44 14.00
C PRO A 177 -12.09 -0.58 15.27
N ASP A 178 -10.99 -0.59 16.05
CA ASP A 178 -10.78 0.23 17.26
C ASP A 178 -10.28 1.65 16.96
N LYS A 179 -10.05 1.97 15.68
CA LYS A 179 -9.50 3.25 15.20
C LYS A 179 -8.15 3.63 15.81
N SER A 180 -7.36 2.66 16.23
CA SER A 180 -6.01 2.87 16.75
C SER A 180 -5.07 3.47 15.69
N ASP A 181 -5.25 3.11 14.43
CA ASP A 181 -4.59 3.70 13.26
C ASP A 181 -4.90 5.19 13.08
N LEU A 182 -6.08 5.63 13.48
CA LEU A 182 -6.49 7.03 13.51
C LEU A 182 -6.09 7.75 14.82
N GLY A 183 -5.47 7.06 15.75
CA GLY A 183 -4.92 7.64 16.96
C GLY A 183 -5.76 7.49 18.23
N VAL A 184 -6.89 6.80 18.19
CA VAL A 184 -7.70 6.54 19.39
C VAL A 184 -6.84 5.78 20.42
N GLY A 185 -6.67 6.40 21.59
CA GLY A 185 -5.85 5.87 22.68
C GLY A 185 -4.32 6.06 22.50
N TYR A 186 -3.87 6.92 21.56
CA TYR A 186 -2.46 7.22 21.31
C TYR A 186 -2.17 8.72 21.23
N ILE A 187 -3.09 9.50 20.66
CA ILE A 187 -2.95 10.95 20.53
C ILE A 187 -4.16 11.65 21.16
N LYS A 188 -3.97 12.87 21.64
CA LYS A 188 -5.02 13.62 22.34
C LYS A 188 -6.23 13.93 21.45
N GLU A 189 -5.99 14.21 20.16
CA GLU A 189 -7.02 14.48 19.18
C GLU A 189 -6.86 13.50 18.02
N PRO A 190 -7.56 12.33 18.04
CA PRO A 190 -7.55 11.36 16.95
C PRO A 190 -8.01 11.95 15.62
N PHE A 191 -7.47 11.44 14.52
CA PHE A 191 -7.92 11.82 13.18
C PHE A 191 -9.38 11.45 12.96
N VAL A 192 -10.09 12.31 12.27
CA VAL A 192 -11.48 12.11 11.90
C VAL A 192 -11.58 12.04 10.37
N ILE A 193 -12.12 10.93 9.88
CA ILE A 193 -12.42 10.80 8.45
C ILE A 193 -13.83 11.34 8.21
N LYS A 194 -13.91 12.36 7.37
CA LYS A 194 -15.16 12.95 6.93
C LYS A 194 -15.25 12.86 5.40
N ASP A 195 -16.28 12.19 4.92
CA ASP A 195 -16.53 12.00 3.47
C ASP A 195 -15.31 11.43 2.69
N GLY A 196 -14.52 10.57 3.35
CA GLY A 196 -13.31 9.96 2.77
C GLY A 196 -12.03 10.79 2.91
N TYR A 197 -12.06 11.92 3.62
CA TYR A 197 -10.92 12.83 3.77
C TYR A 197 -10.53 13.03 5.23
N ILE A 198 -9.24 13.32 5.45
CA ILE A 198 -8.69 13.82 6.72
C ILE A 198 -8.29 15.28 6.49
N GLU A 199 -8.72 16.17 7.40
CA GLU A 199 -8.35 17.58 7.36
C GLU A 199 -6.88 17.77 7.74
N VAL A 200 -6.14 18.55 6.94
CA VAL A 200 -4.75 18.88 7.23
C VAL A 200 -4.71 19.91 8.36
N SER A 201 -3.96 19.61 9.41
CA SER A 201 -3.84 20.47 10.59
C SER A 201 -2.87 21.64 10.36
N ASP A 202 -3.24 22.84 10.82
CA ASP A 202 -2.35 24.02 10.88
C ASP A 202 -1.48 24.05 12.15
N LYS A 203 -1.57 23.02 13.02
CA LYS A 203 -0.75 22.95 14.23
C LYS A 203 0.72 22.72 13.89
N PRO A 204 1.66 23.20 14.73
CA PRO A 204 3.09 22.99 14.52
C PRO A 204 3.50 21.51 14.45
N GLY A 205 4.60 21.23 13.76
CA GLY A 205 5.18 19.91 13.63
C GLY A 205 4.31 18.98 12.76
N LEU A 206 4.03 17.78 13.24
CA LEU A 206 3.13 16.83 12.56
C LEU A 206 1.65 17.13 12.78
N GLY A 207 1.31 18.15 13.58
CA GLY A 207 -0.06 18.52 13.88
C GLY A 207 -0.75 17.61 14.92
N VAL A 208 0.01 16.73 15.58
CA VAL A 208 -0.50 15.79 16.60
C VAL A 208 0.25 15.94 17.92
N GLU A 209 -0.40 15.59 19.02
CA GLU A 209 0.16 15.56 20.37
C GLU A 209 -0.13 14.19 21.00
N LEU A 210 0.91 13.56 21.58
CA LEU A 210 0.76 12.28 22.25
C LEU A 210 -0.11 12.41 23.49
N ASP A 211 -0.90 11.40 23.78
CA ASP A 211 -1.64 11.24 25.02
C ASP A 211 -0.82 10.41 26.00
N ASP A 212 0.02 11.07 26.81
CA ASP A 212 0.92 10.43 27.77
C ASP A 212 0.15 9.58 28.81
N ASP A 213 -1.05 10.00 29.19
CA ASP A 213 -1.89 9.23 30.11
C ASP A 213 -2.42 7.95 29.49
N ALA A 214 -2.82 8.00 28.23
CA ALA A 214 -3.27 6.81 27.49
C ALA A 214 -2.12 5.85 27.16
N LEU A 215 -0.88 6.37 27.07
CA LEU A 215 0.31 5.61 26.68
C LEU A 215 1.05 4.97 27.86
N LYS A 216 0.86 5.45 29.09
CA LYS A 216 1.65 5.01 30.26
C LYS A 216 1.72 3.51 30.49
N ASP A 217 0.65 2.79 30.13
CA ASP A 217 0.56 1.32 30.30
C ASP A 217 0.80 0.56 28.96
N LYS A 218 1.12 1.28 27.88
CA LYS A 218 1.38 0.70 26.53
C LYS A 218 2.87 0.58 26.25
N ILE A 219 3.60 0.03 27.22
CA ILE A 219 5.05 -0.15 27.07
C ILE A 219 5.31 -1.43 26.28
N TYR A 220 6.07 -1.28 25.18
CA TYR A 220 6.50 -2.44 24.39
C TYR A 220 7.37 -3.37 25.24
N ASP A 221 6.96 -4.62 25.37
CA ASP A 221 7.62 -5.64 26.23
C ASP A 221 8.83 -6.30 25.55
N GLY A 222 9.23 -5.82 24.35
CA GLY A 222 10.35 -6.37 23.59
C GLY A 222 10.02 -7.65 22.84
N LYS A 223 8.74 -8.10 22.84
CA LYS A 223 8.32 -9.31 22.15
C LYS A 223 7.58 -8.96 20.87
N TRP A 224 8.12 -9.39 19.77
CA TRP A 224 7.48 -9.33 18.47
C TRP A 224 7.43 -10.74 17.87
N THR A 225 6.25 -11.14 17.44
CA THR A 225 6.07 -12.40 16.70
C THR A 225 5.67 -12.04 15.29
N THR A 226 6.56 -12.31 14.33
CA THR A 226 6.23 -12.15 12.91
C THR A 226 5.05 -13.05 12.56
N PRO A 227 3.99 -12.51 11.94
CA PRO A 227 2.91 -13.32 11.41
C PRO A 227 3.47 -14.40 10.47
N ARG A 228 3.08 -15.66 10.69
CA ARG A 228 3.49 -16.78 9.83
C ARG A 228 2.30 -17.24 9.02
N GLN A 229 2.50 -17.35 7.71
CA GLN A 229 1.53 -17.93 6.82
C GLN A 229 2.00 -19.32 6.38
N TYR A 230 1.06 -20.20 6.13
CA TYR A 230 1.32 -21.57 5.70
C TYR A 230 0.42 -21.90 4.51
N PHE A 231 0.96 -22.66 3.55
CA PHE A 231 0.16 -23.29 2.53
C PHE A 231 -0.69 -24.42 3.13
N GLU A 232 -1.68 -24.92 2.37
CA GLU A 232 -2.56 -26.00 2.81
C GLU A 232 -1.81 -27.30 3.21
N ASP A 233 -0.64 -27.53 2.62
CA ASP A 233 0.23 -28.67 2.93
C ASP A 233 1.10 -28.49 4.18
N GLY A 234 0.96 -27.34 4.87
CA GLY A 234 1.70 -26.99 6.08
C GLY A 234 3.12 -26.44 5.83
N SER A 235 3.55 -26.30 4.58
CA SER A 235 4.80 -25.62 4.26
C SER A 235 4.70 -24.11 4.47
N ASN A 236 5.84 -23.45 4.74
CA ASN A 236 5.88 -22.01 4.96
C ASN A 236 5.47 -21.28 3.66
N ALA A 237 4.57 -20.32 3.80
CA ALA A 237 4.27 -19.34 2.77
C ALA A 237 4.99 -18.02 3.09
N ASP A 238 5.35 -17.27 2.05
CA ASP A 238 5.91 -15.93 2.20
C ASP A 238 4.83 -14.95 2.68
N TRP A 239 5.30 -13.93 3.39
CA TRP A 239 4.43 -12.94 4.04
C TRP A 239 4.31 -11.67 3.21
#